data_da0f38d766a4cbb80518cbc15715ba4b
#
_entry.id   da0f38d766a4cbb80518cbc15715ba4b
#
_cell.length_a   1.000
_cell.length_b   1.000
_cell.length_c   1.000
_cell.angle_alpha   90.00
_cell.angle_beta   90.00
_cell.angle_gamma   90.00
#
_symmetry.space_group_name_H-M   'P 1'
#
loop_
_entity.id
_entity.type
_entity.pdbx_description
1 polymer ?
#
loop_
_entity_poly.entity_id
_entity_poly.type
_entity_poly.pdbx_seq_one_letter_code
_entity_poly.pdbx_strand_id
1 'polypeptide(L)'
;AEKEVRYTRLVPCEACGGEGGRRTPCPTCRGQGVVESYRQSFFGTVVTRTACPHCKGRGYLLAETCPACRGRGRVPREERVRVQVPPGMDEGHLLRVPGYGNLGPGGPGDLYLRIRVRPHPHLERQGPDLVYRLSLGLAQAALGARVVVPGLEGPIPLDIPPGTGHGEVFALEGGGLPLPRRQDAAHQQLLDQRRGGAGIAQGGRDSGATKFGGRR
;
A
#
# COMPACT_ATOMS: atom_id res chain seq x y z
N ALA A 1 -2.87 15.46 5.66
CA ALA A 1 -1.48 15.95 5.78
C ALA A 1 -0.76 15.79 4.43
N GLU A 2 0.07 16.77 4.05
CA GLU A 2 0.93 16.69 2.89
C GLU A 2 2.32 16.20 3.29
N LYS A 3 2.86 15.24 2.52
CA LYS A 3 4.20 14.68 2.75
C LYS A 3 4.98 14.60 1.45
N GLU A 4 6.25 14.99 1.48
CA GLU A 4 7.19 14.79 0.39
C GLU A 4 7.92 13.46 0.60
N VAL A 5 7.88 12.60 -0.42
CA VAL A 5 8.52 11.28 -0.41
C VAL A 5 9.60 11.27 -1.47
N ARG A 6 10.83 10.86 -1.09
CA ARG A 6 11.96 10.63 -1.98
C ARG A 6 12.07 9.14 -2.23
N TYR A 7 12.24 8.76 -3.48
CA TYR A 7 12.37 7.37 -3.87
C TYR A 7 13.12 7.25 -5.20
N THR A 8 13.62 6.06 -5.49
CA THR A 8 14.30 5.78 -6.75
C THR A 8 13.38 4.99 -7.65
N ARG A 9 13.20 5.45 -8.91
CA ARG A 9 12.48 4.71 -9.93
C ARG A 9 13.29 4.53 -11.20
N LEU A 10 12.90 3.56 -11.99
CA LEU A 10 13.44 3.34 -13.33
C LEU A 10 12.74 4.26 -14.32
N VAL A 11 13.51 5.17 -14.93
CA VAL A 11 13.06 6.08 -15.98
C VAL A 11 13.67 5.70 -17.33
N PRO A 12 13.12 6.15 -18.47
CA PRO A 12 13.75 5.94 -19.77
C PRO A 12 15.18 6.48 -19.77
N CYS A 13 16.08 5.75 -20.36
CA CYS A 13 17.46 6.22 -20.54
C CYS A 13 17.49 7.34 -21.58
N GLU A 14 17.89 8.53 -21.18
CA GLU A 14 17.95 9.71 -22.05
C GLU A 14 18.92 9.51 -23.22
N ALA A 15 20.04 8.78 -23.02
CA ALA A 15 21.03 8.53 -24.06
C ALA A 15 20.54 7.66 -25.23
N CYS A 16 19.51 6.81 -25.02
CA CYS A 16 18.97 5.94 -26.06
C CYS A 16 17.43 6.03 -26.19
N GLY A 17 16.81 7.03 -25.57
CA GLY A 17 15.35 7.19 -25.62
C GLY A 17 14.54 6.01 -25.07
N GLY A 18 15.16 5.17 -24.23
CA GLY A 18 14.49 3.98 -23.71
C GLY A 18 14.70 2.70 -24.54
N GLU A 19 15.36 2.76 -25.68
CA GLU A 19 15.52 1.61 -26.59
C GLU A 19 16.56 0.58 -26.13
N GLY A 20 17.50 0.97 -25.30
CA GLY A 20 18.59 0.11 -24.83
C GLY A 20 19.79 0.06 -25.75
N GLY A 21 19.67 0.57 -26.99
CA GLY A 21 20.71 0.57 -28.01
C GLY A 21 20.14 0.51 -29.40
N ARG A 22 21.00 0.27 -30.41
CA ARG A 22 20.58 0.14 -31.79
C ARG A 22 19.88 -1.20 -32.02
N ARG A 23 18.60 -1.16 -32.38
CA ARG A 23 17.79 -2.35 -32.64
C ARG A 23 17.89 -2.80 -34.05
N THR A 24 18.09 -4.11 -34.28
CA THR A 24 18.01 -4.77 -35.60
C THR A 24 16.93 -5.85 -35.54
N PRO A 25 16.11 -6.01 -36.60
CA PRO A 25 15.14 -7.09 -36.62
C PRO A 25 15.81 -8.44 -36.41
N CYS A 26 15.20 -9.30 -35.62
CA CYS A 26 15.72 -10.65 -35.40
C CYS A 26 15.66 -11.46 -36.71
N PRO A 27 16.77 -12.01 -37.23
CA PRO A 27 16.78 -12.75 -38.50
C PRO A 27 15.93 -14.03 -38.43
N THR A 28 15.84 -14.67 -37.26
CA THR A 28 15.11 -15.92 -37.08
C THR A 28 13.59 -15.75 -37.16
N CYS A 29 13.04 -14.71 -36.55
CA CYS A 29 11.60 -14.45 -36.55
C CYS A 29 11.20 -13.22 -37.38
N ARG A 30 12.14 -12.60 -38.09
CA ARG A 30 11.94 -11.44 -38.97
C ARG A 30 11.16 -10.29 -38.28
N GLY A 31 11.41 -10.10 -36.99
CA GLY A 31 10.75 -9.04 -36.20
C GLY A 31 9.49 -9.48 -35.44
N GLN A 32 8.94 -10.64 -35.68
CA GLN A 32 7.67 -11.09 -35.11
C GLN A 32 7.76 -11.48 -33.63
N GLY A 33 8.94 -11.80 -33.13
CA GLY A 33 9.14 -12.24 -31.73
C GLY A 33 8.71 -13.69 -31.48
N VAL A 34 7.96 -14.30 -32.39
CA VAL A 34 7.46 -15.68 -32.27
C VAL A 34 7.91 -16.50 -33.48
N VAL A 35 8.03 -17.80 -33.30
CA VAL A 35 8.24 -18.78 -34.35
C VAL A 35 7.08 -19.76 -34.33
N GLU A 36 6.59 -20.11 -35.51
CA GLU A 36 5.53 -21.10 -35.69
C GLU A 36 6.18 -22.45 -36.02
N SER A 37 5.78 -23.48 -35.31
CA SER A 37 6.13 -24.87 -35.63
C SER A 37 4.87 -25.63 -36.03
N TYR A 38 4.94 -26.31 -37.14
CA TYR A 38 3.87 -27.14 -37.70
C TYR A 38 4.15 -28.60 -37.33
N ARG A 39 3.24 -29.24 -36.62
CA ARG A 39 3.29 -30.69 -36.36
C ARG A 39 2.09 -31.35 -37.00
N GLN A 40 2.32 -32.35 -37.84
CA GLN A 40 1.29 -33.21 -38.40
C GLN A 40 0.86 -34.20 -37.32
N SER A 41 -0.44 -34.28 -37.06
CA SER A 41 -1.08 -35.24 -36.15
C SER A 41 -2.10 -36.04 -36.97
N PHE A 42 -2.54 -37.17 -36.44
CA PHE A 42 -3.60 -37.99 -37.05
C PHE A 42 -4.91 -37.23 -37.28
N PHE A 43 -5.15 -36.13 -36.52
CA PHE A 43 -6.34 -35.28 -36.58
C PHE A 43 -6.15 -33.98 -37.36
N GLY A 44 -4.98 -33.78 -38.04
CA GLY A 44 -4.69 -32.56 -38.76
C GLY A 44 -3.37 -31.90 -38.37
N THR A 45 -3.11 -30.74 -38.96
CA THR A 45 -1.90 -29.96 -38.66
C THR A 45 -2.10 -29.09 -37.44
N VAL A 46 -1.28 -29.30 -36.42
CA VAL A 46 -1.25 -28.43 -35.20
C VAL A 46 -0.18 -27.39 -35.39
N VAL A 47 -0.60 -26.12 -35.30
CA VAL A 47 0.32 -24.95 -35.34
C VAL A 47 0.60 -24.53 -33.91
N THR A 48 1.86 -24.61 -33.49
CA THR A 48 2.29 -24.14 -32.19
C THR A 48 3.11 -22.87 -32.34
N ARG A 49 2.69 -21.79 -31.68
CA ARG A 49 3.41 -20.51 -31.60
C ARG A 49 4.23 -20.46 -30.32
N THR A 50 5.55 -20.34 -30.46
CA THR A 50 6.47 -20.23 -29.32
C THR A 50 7.30 -18.95 -29.45
N ALA A 51 7.71 -18.41 -28.27
CA ALA A 51 8.62 -17.27 -28.26
C ALA A 51 9.91 -17.63 -29.03
N CYS A 52 10.36 -16.75 -29.91
CA CYS A 52 11.59 -16.97 -30.67
C CYS A 52 12.78 -17.16 -29.69
N PRO A 53 13.49 -18.29 -29.78
CA PRO A 53 14.59 -18.59 -28.85
C PRO A 53 15.75 -17.61 -28.99
N HIS A 54 15.98 -17.08 -30.22
CA HIS A 54 17.09 -16.17 -30.51
C HIS A 54 16.90 -14.78 -29.90
N CYS A 55 15.73 -14.16 -30.05
CA CYS A 55 15.43 -12.85 -29.49
C CYS A 55 14.63 -12.92 -28.17
N LYS A 56 14.27 -14.11 -27.68
CA LYS A 56 13.48 -14.36 -26.49
C LYS A 56 12.15 -13.59 -26.48
N GLY A 57 11.45 -13.60 -27.59
CA GLY A 57 10.16 -12.94 -27.76
C GLY A 57 10.20 -11.46 -28.09
N ARG A 58 11.37 -10.82 -28.10
CA ARG A 58 11.49 -9.36 -28.33
C ARG A 58 11.28 -8.92 -29.77
N GLY A 59 11.46 -9.79 -30.75
CA GLY A 59 11.40 -9.46 -32.18
C GLY A 59 12.67 -8.80 -32.73
N TYR A 60 13.53 -8.26 -31.90
CA TYR A 60 14.76 -7.56 -32.31
C TYR A 60 15.96 -8.01 -31.44
N LEU A 61 17.15 -7.75 -31.98
CA LEU A 61 18.42 -7.88 -31.29
C LEU A 61 19.07 -6.51 -31.16
N LEU A 62 19.89 -6.32 -30.14
CA LEU A 62 20.68 -5.10 -29.95
C LEU A 62 22.01 -5.30 -30.70
N ALA A 63 22.21 -4.58 -31.81
CA ALA A 63 23.48 -4.58 -32.54
C ALA A 63 24.56 -3.85 -31.73
N GLU A 64 24.20 -2.74 -31.09
CA GLU A 64 25.05 -1.98 -30.21
C GLU A 64 24.30 -1.69 -28.94
N THR A 65 24.91 -2.00 -27.79
CA THR A 65 24.30 -1.72 -26.48
C THR A 65 24.61 -0.29 -26.03
N CYS A 66 23.60 0.42 -25.58
CA CYS A 66 23.79 1.75 -24.98
C CYS A 66 24.70 1.65 -23.75
N PRO A 67 25.81 2.38 -23.70
CA PRO A 67 26.75 2.31 -22.57
C PRO A 67 26.15 2.82 -21.27
N ALA A 68 25.25 3.83 -21.32
CA ALA A 68 24.63 4.44 -20.16
C ALA A 68 23.67 3.48 -19.42
N CYS A 69 22.86 2.72 -20.15
CA CYS A 69 21.90 1.77 -19.55
C CYS A 69 22.30 0.30 -19.71
N ARG A 70 23.41 0.00 -20.40
CA ARG A 70 23.89 -1.36 -20.68
C ARG A 70 22.80 -2.27 -21.29
N GLY A 71 22.11 -1.75 -22.29
CA GLY A 71 21.07 -2.48 -23.01
C GLY A 71 19.70 -2.54 -22.31
N ARG A 72 19.56 -2.00 -21.12
CA ARG A 72 18.30 -2.07 -20.35
C ARG A 72 17.24 -1.09 -20.83
N GLY A 73 17.59 -0.02 -21.51
CA GLY A 73 16.70 1.06 -21.95
C GLY A 73 16.21 1.97 -20.83
N ARG A 74 16.57 1.68 -19.58
CA ARG A 74 16.12 2.41 -18.38
C ARG A 74 17.24 2.54 -17.37
N VAL A 75 17.20 3.63 -16.63
CA VAL A 75 18.19 3.96 -15.60
C VAL A 75 17.47 4.32 -14.30
N PRO A 76 18.09 4.05 -13.13
CA PRO A 76 17.55 4.50 -11.86
C PRO A 76 17.71 6.03 -11.74
N ARG A 77 16.64 6.70 -11.31
CA ARG A 77 16.62 8.14 -11.04
C ARG A 77 15.93 8.37 -9.71
N GLU A 78 16.51 9.24 -8.90
CA GLU A 78 15.88 9.69 -7.67
C GLU A 78 14.84 10.75 -8.01
N GLU A 79 13.63 10.58 -7.50
CA GLU A 79 12.52 11.51 -7.66
C GLU A 79 11.85 11.84 -6.34
N ARG A 80 11.16 12.98 -6.33
CA ARG A 80 10.40 13.47 -5.21
C ARG A 80 8.95 13.63 -5.63
N VAL A 81 8.06 13.13 -4.81
CA VAL A 81 6.62 13.28 -5.02
C VAL A 81 5.97 13.85 -3.78
N ARG A 82 5.10 14.82 -3.95
CA ARG A 82 4.24 15.34 -2.89
C ARG A 82 2.95 14.56 -2.90
N VAL A 83 2.61 14.03 -1.74
CA VAL A 83 1.47 13.14 -1.59
C VAL A 83 0.58 13.68 -0.48
N GLN A 84 -0.70 13.81 -0.77
CA GLN A 84 -1.70 14.16 0.22
C GLN A 84 -2.16 12.88 0.93
N VAL A 85 -1.88 12.81 2.22
CA VAL A 85 -2.33 11.70 3.06
C VAL A 85 -3.68 12.08 3.66
N PRO A 86 -4.77 11.37 3.31
CA PRO A 86 -6.09 11.61 3.90
C PRO A 86 -6.07 11.43 5.42
N PRO A 87 -6.93 12.15 6.16
CA PRO A 87 -7.09 11.93 7.60
C PRO A 87 -7.70 10.55 7.87
N GLY A 88 -7.38 9.98 9.03
CA GLY A 88 -7.95 8.70 9.47
C GLY A 88 -7.27 7.44 8.90
N MET A 89 -6.25 7.58 8.04
CA MET A 89 -5.51 6.41 7.55
C MET A 89 -4.82 5.66 8.68
N ASP A 90 -4.85 4.32 8.57
CA ASP A 90 -4.29 3.42 9.57
C ASP A 90 -2.92 2.86 9.17
N GLU A 91 -2.27 2.17 10.11
CA GLU A 91 -1.03 1.44 9.88
C GLU A 91 -1.21 0.42 8.74
N GLY A 92 -0.25 0.39 7.82
CA GLY A 92 -0.22 -0.56 6.72
C GLY A 92 -1.08 -0.20 5.51
N HIS A 93 -1.89 0.86 5.55
CA HIS A 93 -2.64 1.33 4.39
C HIS A 93 -1.71 1.65 3.21
N LEU A 94 -2.16 1.32 2.00
CA LEU A 94 -1.44 1.58 0.77
C LEU A 94 -2.07 2.76 0.03
N LEU A 95 -1.28 3.80 -0.19
CA LEU A 95 -1.67 4.94 -1.01
C LEU A 95 -1.08 4.78 -2.41
N ARG A 96 -1.93 4.75 -3.42
CA ARG A 96 -1.54 4.64 -4.83
C ARG A 96 -1.31 6.02 -5.42
N VAL A 97 -0.15 6.20 -6.05
CA VAL A 97 0.20 7.39 -6.82
C VAL A 97 0.37 6.98 -8.29
N PRO A 98 -0.63 7.27 -9.16
CA PRO A 98 -0.63 6.81 -10.54
C PRO A 98 0.51 7.41 -11.35
N GLY A 99 1.17 6.60 -12.21
CA GLY A 99 2.23 7.05 -13.13
C GLY A 99 3.59 7.32 -12.49
N TYR A 100 3.74 7.17 -11.18
CA TYR A 100 5.00 7.41 -10.45
C TYR A 100 5.81 6.15 -10.16
N GLY A 101 5.40 4.99 -10.68
CA GLY A 101 6.14 3.74 -10.55
C GLY A 101 7.28 3.59 -11.56
N ASN A 102 7.86 2.40 -11.60
CA ASN A 102 8.92 2.05 -12.53
C ASN A 102 8.42 1.98 -13.98
N LEU A 103 9.29 2.34 -14.94
CA LEU A 103 9.02 2.15 -16.34
C LEU A 103 8.94 0.65 -16.68
N GLY A 104 7.77 0.22 -17.12
CA GLY A 104 7.52 -1.11 -17.66
C GLY A 104 7.44 -1.11 -19.20
N PRO A 105 7.14 -2.29 -19.82
CA PRO A 105 6.97 -2.39 -21.29
C PRO A 105 5.81 -1.55 -21.83
N GLY A 106 4.76 -1.33 -21.02
CA GLY A 106 3.56 -0.56 -21.39
C GLY A 106 3.54 0.88 -20.88
N GLY A 107 4.65 1.38 -20.35
CA GLY A 107 4.72 2.72 -19.77
C GLY A 107 5.06 2.74 -18.28
N PRO A 108 4.99 3.92 -17.64
CA PRO A 108 5.22 4.03 -16.21
C PRO A 108 4.10 3.34 -15.42
N GLY A 109 4.46 2.54 -14.44
CA GLY A 109 3.53 1.94 -13.50
C GLY A 109 3.12 2.91 -12.38
N ASP A 110 2.45 2.40 -11.36
CA ASP A 110 2.03 3.17 -10.20
C ASP A 110 3.00 2.98 -9.02
N LEU A 111 3.12 4.02 -8.23
CA LEU A 111 3.84 3.97 -6.96
C LEU A 111 2.85 3.65 -5.84
N TYR A 112 3.19 2.68 -5.00
CA TYR A 112 2.42 2.34 -3.81
C TYR A 112 3.21 2.72 -2.56
N LEU A 113 2.64 3.59 -1.76
CA LEU A 113 3.22 4.06 -0.51
C LEU A 113 2.51 3.37 0.66
N ARG A 114 3.27 2.65 1.46
CA ARG A 114 2.75 2.04 2.68
C ARG A 114 2.83 3.03 3.83
N ILE A 115 1.69 3.32 4.43
CA ILE A 115 1.60 4.22 5.58
C ILE A 115 2.16 3.51 6.83
N ARG A 116 2.99 4.24 7.57
CA ARG A 116 3.43 3.88 8.90
C ARG A 116 3.05 4.99 9.86
N VAL A 117 2.29 4.67 10.88
CA VAL A 117 1.88 5.61 11.90
C VAL A 117 2.90 5.56 13.04
N ARG A 118 3.43 6.72 13.42
CA ARG A 118 4.31 6.80 14.59
C ARG A 118 3.47 6.67 15.86
N PRO A 119 3.87 5.83 16.81
CA PRO A 119 3.16 5.75 18.09
C PRO A 119 3.22 7.10 18.80
N HIS A 120 2.10 7.48 19.42
CA HIS A 120 2.04 8.66 20.26
C HIS A 120 2.50 8.29 21.69
N PRO A 121 3.22 9.16 22.41
CA PRO A 121 3.76 8.83 23.74
C PRO A 121 2.68 8.55 24.79
N HIS A 122 1.49 9.13 24.64
CA HIS A 122 0.42 9.05 25.65
C HIS A 122 -0.89 8.46 25.13
N LEU A 123 -1.10 8.41 23.81
CA LEU A 123 -2.36 7.96 23.23
C LEU A 123 -2.15 6.66 22.47
N GLU A 124 -2.94 5.67 22.78
CA GLU A 124 -3.02 4.39 22.08
C GLU A 124 -4.19 4.44 21.08
N ARG A 125 -3.94 4.04 19.86
CA ARG A 125 -4.98 4.00 18.83
C ARG A 125 -5.65 2.62 18.82
N GLN A 126 -6.97 2.59 18.90
CA GLN A 126 -7.79 1.38 18.73
C GLN A 126 -8.86 1.62 17.65
N GLY A 127 -8.47 1.35 16.39
CA GLY A 127 -9.31 1.69 15.23
C GLY A 127 -9.49 3.21 15.09
N PRO A 128 -10.72 3.74 15.08
CA PRO A 128 -10.99 5.17 15.08
C PRO A 128 -10.81 5.82 16.47
N ASP A 129 -10.84 5.04 17.54
CA ASP A 129 -10.80 5.53 18.89
C ASP A 129 -9.38 5.73 19.40
N LEU A 130 -9.23 6.67 20.35
CA LEU A 130 -7.99 6.94 21.06
C LEU A 130 -8.17 6.60 22.53
N VAL A 131 -7.28 5.80 23.06
CA VAL A 131 -7.26 5.38 24.44
C VAL A 131 -6.13 6.09 25.18
N TYR A 132 -6.47 6.74 26.27
CA TYR A 132 -5.53 7.32 27.22
C TYR A 132 -5.65 6.64 28.58
N ARG A 133 -4.54 6.23 29.16
CA ARG A 133 -4.51 5.62 30.50
C ARG A 133 -4.19 6.70 31.52
N LEU A 134 -5.22 7.11 32.25
CA LEU A 134 -5.11 8.12 33.31
C LEU A 134 -4.79 7.46 34.65
N SER A 135 -3.73 7.92 35.29
CA SER A 135 -3.43 7.54 36.68
C SER A 135 -3.97 8.59 37.64
N LEU A 136 -4.81 8.18 38.57
CA LEU A 136 -5.41 9.02 39.61
C LEU A 136 -4.83 8.66 40.99
N GLY A 137 -4.63 9.67 41.81
CA GLY A 137 -4.39 9.45 43.24
C GLY A 137 -5.67 8.93 43.97
N LEU A 138 -5.50 8.17 45.05
CA LEU A 138 -6.60 7.61 45.81
C LEU A 138 -7.61 8.67 46.23
N ALA A 139 -7.15 9.83 46.71
CA ALA A 139 -8.00 10.93 47.09
C ALA A 139 -8.84 11.50 45.93
N GLN A 140 -8.22 11.60 44.75
CA GLN A 140 -8.91 12.08 43.54
C GLN A 140 -9.97 11.09 43.06
N ALA A 141 -9.72 9.79 43.15
CA ALA A 141 -10.70 8.77 42.81
C ALA A 141 -11.87 8.71 43.82
N ALA A 142 -11.57 8.87 45.10
CA ALA A 142 -12.59 8.81 46.17
C ALA A 142 -13.49 10.05 46.21
N LEU A 143 -12.90 11.24 46.08
CA LEU A 143 -13.62 12.52 46.24
C LEU A 143 -14.08 13.11 44.90
N GLY A 144 -13.64 12.55 43.81
CA GLY A 144 -13.77 13.15 42.47
C GLY A 144 -12.72 14.21 42.24
N ALA A 145 -12.45 14.49 40.97
CA ALA A 145 -11.48 15.50 40.58
C ALA A 145 -11.75 16.00 39.15
N ARG A 146 -11.37 17.23 38.89
CA ARG A 146 -11.25 17.75 37.52
C ARG A 146 -9.84 17.59 37.06
N VAL A 147 -9.63 16.82 36.00
CA VAL A 147 -8.32 16.54 35.40
C VAL A 147 -8.30 16.97 33.95
N VAL A 148 -7.10 17.14 33.40
CA VAL A 148 -6.93 17.50 32.02
C VAL A 148 -6.20 16.33 31.30
N VAL A 149 -6.80 15.80 30.26
CA VAL A 149 -6.24 14.72 29.46
C VAL A 149 -5.75 15.23 28.11
N PRO A 150 -4.68 14.64 27.54
CA PRO A 150 -4.20 15.05 26.23
C PRO A 150 -5.18 14.60 25.14
N GLY A 151 -5.55 15.50 24.23
CA GLY A 151 -6.28 15.23 23.01
C GLY A 151 -5.45 15.58 21.79
N LEU A 152 -5.92 15.22 20.59
CA LEU A 152 -5.22 15.53 19.32
C LEU A 152 -5.18 17.02 19.01
N GLU A 153 -6.25 17.74 19.32
CA GLU A 153 -6.38 19.18 19.04
C GLU A 153 -5.99 20.05 20.24
N GLY A 154 -5.70 19.42 21.37
CA GLY A 154 -5.32 20.10 22.58
C GLY A 154 -5.79 19.37 23.85
N PRO A 155 -5.53 19.96 25.02
CA PRO A 155 -5.93 19.37 26.30
C PRO A 155 -7.46 19.41 26.48
N ILE A 156 -8.03 18.31 26.94
CA ILE A 156 -9.48 18.14 27.18
C ILE A 156 -9.72 18.04 28.66
N PRO A 157 -10.57 18.89 29.26
CA PRO A 157 -10.97 18.75 30.66
C PRO A 157 -11.90 17.55 30.83
N LEU A 158 -11.67 16.76 31.86
CA LEU A 158 -12.47 15.60 32.23
C LEU A 158 -12.83 15.69 33.73
N ASP A 159 -14.11 15.63 34.01
CA ASP A 159 -14.60 15.57 35.40
C ASP A 159 -14.73 14.10 35.82
N ILE A 160 -13.99 13.73 36.86
CA ILE A 160 -13.99 12.38 37.44
C ILE A 160 -14.99 12.40 38.61
N PRO A 161 -16.04 11.56 38.57
CA PRO A 161 -16.99 11.48 39.66
C PRO A 161 -16.35 10.86 40.90
N PRO A 162 -16.87 11.21 42.11
CA PRO A 162 -16.43 10.58 43.34
C PRO A 162 -16.77 9.09 43.37
N GLY A 163 -15.87 8.28 43.93
CA GLY A 163 -16.05 6.82 44.01
C GLY A 163 -15.65 6.07 42.74
N THR A 164 -14.92 6.71 41.80
CA THR A 164 -14.41 6.07 40.58
C THR A 164 -13.51 4.87 40.88
N GLY A 165 -13.86 3.71 40.31
CA GLY A 165 -13.17 2.45 40.51
C GLY A 165 -11.94 2.27 39.62
N HIS A 166 -11.08 1.30 39.99
CA HIS A 166 -9.93 0.94 39.15
C HIS A 166 -10.39 0.32 37.84
N GLY A 167 -9.83 0.80 36.72
CA GLY A 167 -10.16 0.30 35.40
C GLY A 167 -11.46 0.83 34.78
N GLU A 168 -12.08 1.81 35.43
CA GLU A 168 -13.27 2.46 34.90
C GLU A 168 -12.96 3.26 33.65
N VAL A 169 -13.86 3.20 32.64
CA VAL A 169 -13.67 3.79 31.32
C VAL A 169 -14.62 4.96 31.11
N PHE A 170 -14.07 6.12 30.83
CA PHE A 170 -14.81 7.32 30.45
C PHE A 170 -14.74 7.56 28.97
N ALA A 171 -15.87 7.66 28.29
CA ALA A 171 -15.94 8.00 26.87
C ALA A 171 -16.07 9.51 26.69
N LEU A 172 -15.15 10.07 25.89
CA LEU A 172 -15.18 11.47 25.47
C LEU A 172 -15.59 11.52 24.00
N GLU A 173 -16.77 12.02 23.73
CA GLU A 173 -17.28 12.16 22.37
C GLU A 173 -16.49 13.20 21.58
N GLY A 174 -16.23 12.91 20.30
CA GLY A 174 -15.53 13.81 19.38
C GLY A 174 -13.99 13.84 19.53
N GLY A 175 -13.41 13.11 20.49
CA GLY A 175 -11.96 13.02 20.71
C GLY A 175 -11.22 12.01 19.82
N GLY A 176 -11.93 11.23 19.02
CA GLY A 176 -11.36 10.18 18.15
C GLY A 176 -10.84 10.68 16.81
N LEU A 177 -10.34 9.73 16.00
CA LEU A 177 -9.86 9.99 14.66
C LEU A 177 -11.03 10.05 13.65
N PRO A 178 -10.98 10.94 12.66
CA PRO A 178 -11.97 10.93 11.59
C PRO A 178 -11.89 9.62 10.81
N LEU A 179 -13.04 9.05 10.46
CA LEU A 179 -13.09 7.86 9.62
C LEU A 179 -12.65 8.18 8.19
N PRO A 180 -11.82 7.34 7.56
CA PRO A 180 -11.43 7.53 6.17
C PRO A 180 -12.69 7.47 5.27
N ARG A 181 -12.75 8.31 4.25
CA ARG A 181 -13.87 8.30 3.31
C ARG A 181 -13.93 6.96 2.56
N ARG A 182 -15.14 6.45 2.31
CA ARG A 182 -15.38 5.14 1.65
C ARG A 182 -14.64 4.92 0.33
N GLN A 183 -14.27 5.97 -0.39
CA GLN A 183 -13.49 5.88 -1.63
C GLN A 183 -12.06 5.40 -1.41
N ASP A 184 -11.47 5.69 -0.25
CA ASP A 184 -10.11 5.27 0.10
C ASP A 184 -10.09 3.79 0.58
N ALA A 185 -11.21 3.31 1.15
CA ALA A 185 -11.36 1.93 1.61
C ALA A 185 -11.63 0.92 0.47
N ALA A 186 -12.29 1.32 -0.61
CA ALA A 186 -12.60 0.43 -1.74
C ALA A 186 -11.35 -0.08 -2.47
N HIS A 187 -10.26 0.68 -2.45
CA HIS A 187 -8.99 0.28 -3.05
C HIS A 187 -8.24 -0.77 -2.22
N GLN A 188 -8.47 -0.80 -0.92
CA GLN A 188 -7.91 -1.78 0.02
C GLN A 188 -8.48 -3.19 -0.23
N GLN A 189 -9.78 -3.31 -0.43
CA GLN A 189 -10.46 -4.59 -0.64
C GLN A 189 -10.00 -5.31 -1.92
N LEU A 190 -9.65 -4.57 -2.98
CA LEU A 190 -9.14 -5.14 -4.23
C LEU A 190 -7.74 -5.73 -4.11
N LEU A 191 -6.91 -5.24 -3.18
CA LEU A 191 -5.57 -5.75 -2.93
C LEU A 191 -5.57 -6.97 -2.01
N ASP A 192 -6.49 -7.02 -1.05
CA ASP A 192 -6.65 -8.17 -0.15
C ASP A 192 -7.23 -9.39 -0.89
N GLN A 193 -8.13 -9.21 -1.84
CA GLN A 193 -8.64 -10.29 -2.70
C GLN A 193 -7.56 -10.89 -3.62
N ARG A 194 -6.53 -10.15 -4.00
CA ARG A 194 -5.40 -10.68 -4.80
C ARG A 194 -4.35 -11.41 -3.96
N ARG A 195 -4.33 -11.24 -2.64
CA ARG A 195 -3.48 -11.97 -1.69
C ARG A 195 -4.13 -13.22 -1.10
N GLY A 196 -5.42 -13.40 -1.25
CA GLY A 196 -6.22 -14.51 -0.72
C GLY A 196 -6.15 -15.83 -1.48
N GLY A 197 -5.08 -16.08 -2.22
CA GLY A 197 -4.82 -17.32 -2.95
C GLY A 197 -3.83 -18.24 -2.24
N ALA A 198 -3.90 -18.43 -0.93
CA ALA A 198 -3.32 -19.59 -0.23
C ALA A 198 -3.95 -19.68 1.15
N GLY A 199 -4.93 -20.58 1.27
CA GLY A 199 -5.60 -20.85 2.53
C GLY A 199 -4.69 -21.52 3.55
N ILE A 200 -4.78 -21.09 4.79
CA ILE A 200 -4.64 -21.97 5.95
C ILE A 200 -5.77 -21.60 6.91
N ALA A 201 -6.75 -22.49 6.96
CA ALA A 201 -7.74 -22.52 8.02
C ALA A 201 -7.06 -22.93 9.33
N GLN A 202 -7.18 -22.13 10.37
CA GLN A 202 -7.05 -22.60 11.73
C GLN A 202 -8.23 -22.08 12.54
N GLY A 203 -8.99 -23.04 12.98
CA GLY A 203 -10.22 -22.90 13.72
C GLY A 203 -10.01 -22.56 15.18
N GLY A 204 -11.07 -21.99 15.70
CA GLY A 204 -11.61 -22.30 17.03
C GLY A 204 -11.09 -21.47 18.18
N ARG A 205 -11.91 -20.59 18.73
CA ARG A 205 -12.70 -20.86 19.92
C ARG A 205 -13.48 -19.63 20.35
N ASP A 206 -14.76 -19.89 20.57
CA ASP A 206 -15.71 -18.99 21.19
C ASP A 206 -15.27 -18.48 22.55
N SER A 207 -15.53 -17.21 22.82
CA SER A 207 -16.02 -16.80 24.12
C SER A 207 -16.78 -15.48 23.96
N GLY A 208 -18.03 -15.53 24.39
CA GLY A 208 -19.03 -14.51 24.22
C GLY A 208 -18.72 -13.19 24.91
N ALA A 209 -19.15 -12.14 24.25
CA ALA A 209 -19.40 -10.86 24.89
C ALA A 209 -20.68 -10.27 24.30
N THR A 210 -21.58 -10.04 25.17
CA THR A 210 -22.94 -9.60 25.12
C THR A 210 -23.09 -8.31 24.33
N LYS A 211 -23.98 -8.32 23.31
CA LYS A 211 -24.54 -7.13 22.66
C LYS A 211 -25.39 -6.35 23.65
N PHE A 212 -25.14 -5.08 23.80
CA PHE A 212 -26.16 -4.12 24.19
C PHE A 212 -26.43 -3.18 23.03
N GLY A 213 -27.63 -3.33 22.49
CA GLY A 213 -28.19 -2.39 21.55
C GLY A 213 -28.84 -1.22 22.28
N GLY A 214 -28.65 -0.03 21.79
CA GLY A 214 -29.35 1.18 22.18
C GLY A 214 -29.80 1.90 20.92
N ARG A 215 -31.12 1.83 20.66
CA ARG A 215 -31.83 2.66 19.66
C ARG A 215 -31.94 4.10 20.17
N ARG A 216 -31.74 5.03 19.37
CA ARG A 216 -32.56 6.10 18.75
C ARG A 216 -31.68 7.18 18.22
#